data_4c3ac4f3bf774d68ceae1ae4c8f1d4ca
#
_entry.id   4c3ac4f3bf774d68ceae1ae4c8f1d4ca
#
_cell.length_a   1.000
_cell.length_b   1.000
_cell.length_c   1.000
_cell.angle_alpha   90.00
_cell.angle_beta   90.00
_cell.angle_gamma   90.00
#
_symmetry.space_group_name_H-M   'P 1'
#
loop_
_entity.id
_entity.type
_entity.pdbx_description
1 polymer ?
#
loop_
_entity_poly.entity_id
_entity_poly.type
_entity_poly.pdbx_seq_one_letter_code
_entity_poly.pdbx_strand_id
1 'polypeptide(L)'
;HWPLLAPSPYHKMYNQSDVIGVVKDEVEKKNPHPVFSAFQQLEYSQNYTDEKKRRHVIPTYMGLISEIDHHIGRLISFLDTNNLSENTVIIFTSDHGDYLGDHWLGEKDLFHEPSIRIPLIIVDPNMPKNLRGSSERRMVESVDIVPTIVETMGGSYASNRMEGPSILLLA
;
A
#
# COMPACT_ATOMS: atom_id res chain seq x y z
N HIS A 1 -6.89 -7.06 -2.53
CA HIS A 1 -7.03 -7.65 -3.86
C HIS A 1 -8.35 -8.41 -3.99
N TRP A 2 -8.91 -8.46 -5.20
CA TRP A 2 -10.13 -9.22 -5.49
C TRP A 2 -9.97 -10.72 -5.21
N PRO A 3 -11.03 -11.40 -4.75
CA PRO A 3 -12.35 -10.87 -4.39
C PRO A 3 -12.33 -10.11 -3.07
N LEU A 4 -13.01 -8.95 -3.01
CA LEU A 4 -13.11 -8.14 -1.79
C LEU A 4 -14.16 -8.75 -0.85
N LEU A 5 -13.72 -9.65 0.01
CA LEU A 5 -14.55 -10.38 0.97
C LEU A 5 -13.97 -10.21 2.38
N ALA A 6 -14.56 -9.34 3.17
CA ALA A 6 -14.15 -9.13 4.56
C ALA A 6 -14.93 -10.08 5.49
N PRO A 7 -14.25 -10.80 6.40
CA PRO A 7 -14.93 -11.65 7.40
C PRO A 7 -15.58 -10.82 8.50
N SER A 8 -16.35 -11.48 9.36
CA SER A 8 -16.85 -10.85 10.59
C SER A 8 -15.70 -10.58 11.57
N PRO A 9 -15.66 -9.43 12.25
CA PRO A 9 -16.64 -8.32 12.24
C PRO A 9 -16.37 -7.27 11.15
N TYR A 10 -15.28 -7.35 10.41
CA TYR A 10 -14.74 -6.31 9.53
C TYR A 10 -15.70 -5.92 8.40
N HIS A 11 -16.51 -6.86 7.88
CA HIS A 11 -17.49 -6.59 6.81
C HIS A 11 -18.60 -5.60 7.20
N LYS A 12 -18.71 -5.24 8.48
CA LYS A 12 -19.72 -4.29 9.01
C LYS A 12 -19.10 -3.09 9.73
N MET A 13 -17.78 -2.94 9.72
CA MET A 13 -17.10 -1.84 10.42
C MET A 13 -17.35 -0.48 9.76
N TYR A 14 -17.55 -0.48 8.47
CA TYR A 14 -17.72 0.72 7.67
C TYR A 14 -19.00 0.66 6.85
N ASN A 15 -19.51 1.83 6.49
CA ASN A 15 -20.73 1.97 5.70
C ASN A 15 -20.53 3.01 4.58
N GLN A 16 -21.56 3.23 3.77
CA GLN A 16 -21.47 4.11 2.60
C GLN A 16 -21.21 5.59 2.95
N SER A 17 -21.52 6.05 4.16
CA SER A 17 -21.22 7.42 4.59
C SER A 17 -19.74 7.64 4.92
N ASP A 18 -18.99 6.57 5.17
CA ASP A 18 -17.57 6.63 5.48
C ASP A 18 -16.71 6.73 4.22
N VAL A 19 -17.32 6.50 3.04
CA VAL A 19 -16.62 6.52 1.76
C VAL A 19 -16.30 7.94 1.33
N ILE A 20 -15.02 8.26 1.23
CA ILE A 20 -14.52 9.54 0.72
C ILE A 20 -14.78 9.71 -0.79
N GLY A 21 -14.71 10.94 -1.25
CA GLY A 21 -14.77 11.27 -2.68
C GLY A 21 -13.64 10.63 -3.49
N VAL A 22 -13.78 10.66 -4.80
CA VAL A 22 -12.75 10.19 -5.75
C VAL A 22 -12.08 11.39 -6.43
N VAL A 23 -10.86 11.19 -6.83
CA VAL A 23 -10.11 12.11 -7.69
C VAL A 23 -10.37 11.71 -9.14
N LYS A 24 -11.33 12.37 -9.79
CA LYS A 24 -11.64 12.14 -11.22
C LYS A 24 -12.21 13.40 -11.86
N ASP A 25 -11.84 13.64 -13.10
CA ASP A 25 -12.33 14.77 -13.89
C ASP A 25 -12.90 14.26 -15.23
N GLU A 26 -14.00 14.87 -15.68
CA GLU A 26 -14.57 14.58 -17.00
C GLU A 26 -13.61 14.94 -18.16
N VAL A 27 -12.66 15.82 -17.93
CA VAL A 27 -11.60 16.15 -18.91
C VAL A 27 -10.76 14.91 -19.23
N GLU A 28 -10.54 14.01 -18.26
CA GLU A 28 -9.78 12.76 -18.45
C GLU A 28 -10.45 11.80 -19.46
N LYS A 29 -11.75 11.95 -19.69
CA LYS A 29 -12.48 11.19 -20.72
C LYS A 29 -12.47 11.87 -22.10
N LYS A 30 -12.12 13.16 -22.14
CA LYS A 30 -12.10 13.92 -23.39
C LYS A 30 -10.74 13.71 -24.07
N ASN A 31 -10.70 12.87 -25.08
CA ASN A 31 -9.48 12.57 -25.83
C ASN A 31 -8.35 11.96 -24.97
N PRO A 32 -8.60 10.88 -24.21
CA PRO A 32 -7.59 10.24 -23.39
C PRO A 32 -6.49 9.61 -24.24
N HIS A 33 -5.30 9.47 -23.65
CA HIS A 33 -4.27 8.67 -24.29
C HIS A 33 -4.78 7.25 -24.58
N PRO A 34 -4.46 6.62 -25.73
CA PRO A 34 -5.01 5.31 -26.11
C PRO A 34 -4.84 4.21 -25.05
N VAL A 35 -3.69 4.15 -24.37
CA VAL A 35 -3.46 3.21 -23.28
C VAL A 35 -4.42 3.48 -22.11
N PHE A 36 -4.55 4.73 -21.68
CA PHE A 36 -5.46 5.09 -20.59
C PHE A 36 -6.92 4.76 -20.96
N SER A 37 -7.33 5.07 -22.18
CA SER A 37 -8.66 4.71 -22.70
C SER A 37 -8.91 3.20 -22.64
N ALA A 38 -7.91 2.39 -23.01
CA ALA A 38 -8.03 0.94 -22.95
C ALA A 38 -8.27 0.43 -21.53
N PHE A 39 -7.53 0.94 -20.55
CA PHE A 39 -7.72 0.59 -19.12
C PHE A 39 -9.08 1.05 -18.57
N GLN A 40 -9.57 2.22 -19.00
CA GLN A 40 -10.91 2.68 -18.62
C GLN A 40 -12.03 1.76 -19.14
N GLN A 41 -11.82 1.04 -20.24
CA GLN A 41 -12.81 0.11 -20.80
C GLN A 41 -12.83 -1.28 -20.12
N LEU A 42 -11.86 -1.59 -19.29
CA LEU A 42 -11.82 -2.87 -18.60
C LEU A 42 -12.95 -2.98 -17.57
N GLU A 43 -13.48 -4.16 -17.40
CA GLU A 43 -14.65 -4.42 -16.56
C GLU A 43 -14.46 -3.92 -15.13
N TYR A 44 -13.29 -4.14 -14.55
CA TYR A 44 -12.99 -3.68 -13.19
C TYR A 44 -13.00 -2.15 -13.07
N SER A 45 -12.51 -1.40 -14.09
CA SER A 45 -12.61 0.05 -14.11
C SER A 45 -14.06 0.50 -14.27
N GLN A 46 -14.81 -0.13 -15.18
CA GLN A 46 -16.22 0.19 -15.40
C GLN A 46 -17.09 -0.02 -14.15
N ASN A 47 -16.79 -1.02 -13.33
CA ASN A 47 -17.48 -1.24 -12.08
C ASN A 47 -17.32 -0.07 -11.09
N TYR A 48 -16.19 0.63 -11.10
CA TYR A 48 -15.93 1.80 -10.24
C TYR A 48 -16.42 3.13 -10.83
N THR A 49 -16.84 3.18 -12.11
CA THR A 49 -17.48 4.39 -12.66
C THR A 49 -18.88 4.61 -12.10
N ASP A 50 -19.57 3.54 -11.70
CA ASP A 50 -20.86 3.59 -11.02
C ASP A 50 -20.67 3.93 -9.54
N GLU A 51 -20.98 5.15 -9.16
CA GLU A 51 -20.81 5.64 -7.79
C GLU A 51 -21.60 4.81 -6.75
N LYS A 52 -22.76 4.25 -7.13
CA LYS A 52 -23.55 3.39 -6.24
C LYS A 52 -22.81 2.09 -5.96
N LYS A 53 -22.25 1.45 -6.99
CA LYS A 53 -21.44 0.24 -6.84
C LYS A 53 -20.18 0.54 -6.01
N ARG A 54 -19.48 1.61 -6.35
CA ARG A 54 -18.27 2.03 -5.64
C ARG A 54 -18.52 2.21 -4.15
N ARG A 55 -19.56 2.98 -3.78
CA ARG A 55 -19.95 3.18 -2.38
C ARG A 55 -20.39 1.92 -1.67
N HIS A 56 -20.74 0.88 -2.38
CA HIS A 56 -21.07 -0.41 -1.81
C HIS A 56 -19.82 -1.28 -1.57
N VAL A 57 -18.83 -1.17 -2.42
CA VAL A 57 -17.61 -1.99 -2.38
C VAL A 57 -16.55 -1.43 -1.43
N ILE A 58 -16.34 -0.10 -1.41
CA ILE A 58 -15.28 0.55 -0.61
C ILE A 58 -15.35 0.21 0.89
N PRO A 59 -16.52 0.17 1.56
CA PRO A 59 -16.59 -0.23 2.96
C PRO A 59 -16.00 -1.60 3.25
N THR A 60 -16.16 -2.55 2.32
CA THR A 60 -15.55 -3.88 2.44
C THR A 60 -14.02 -3.82 2.33
N TYR A 61 -13.50 -3.01 1.40
CA TYR A 61 -12.06 -2.76 1.28
C TYR A 61 -11.48 -2.14 2.56
N MET A 62 -12.16 -1.14 3.12
CA MET A 62 -11.77 -0.54 4.41
C MET A 62 -11.77 -1.57 5.54
N GLY A 63 -12.75 -2.47 5.55
CA GLY A 63 -12.82 -3.59 6.50
C GLY A 63 -11.63 -4.55 6.36
N LEU A 64 -11.22 -4.88 5.14
CA LEU A 64 -10.02 -5.70 4.88
C LEU A 64 -8.73 -5.04 5.39
N ILE A 65 -8.60 -3.71 5.24
CA ILE A 65 -7.47 -2.97 5.80
C ILE A 65 -7.47 -3.09 7.33
N SER A 66 -8.62 -2.93 7.98
CA SER A 66 -8.72 -3.09 9.43
C SER A 66 -8.44 -4.51 9.92
N GLU A 67 -8.77 -5.52 9.11
CA GLU A 67 -8.38 -6.90 9.39
C GLU A 67 -6.88 -7.09 9.35
N ILE A 68 -6.21 -6.55 8.33
CA ILE A 68 -4.74 -6.61 8.21
C ILE A 68 -4.09 -5.90 9.40
N ASP A 69 -4.55 -4.72 9.76
CA ASP A 69 -4.06 -3.97 10.92
C ASP A 69 -4.16 -4.79 12.22
N HIS A 70 -5.31 -5.43 12.45
CA HIS A 70 -5.51 -6.33 13.58
C HIS A 70 -4.50 -7.50 13.56
N HIS A 71 -4.26 -8.12 12.41
CA HIS A 71 -3.31 -9.23 12.31
C HIS A 71 -1.86 -8.78 12.53
N ILE A 72 -1.49 -7.59 12.06
CA ILE A 72 -0.19 -6.98 12.36
C ILE A 72 -0.04 -6.76 13.87
N GLY A 73 -1.08 -6.23 14.53
CA GLY A 73 -1.09 -6.07 15.99
C GLY A 73 -0.87 -7.40 16.73
N ARG A 74 -1.48 -8.49 16.26
CA ARG A 74 -1.24 -9.85 16.82
C ARG A 74 0.20 -10.31 16.60
N LEU A 75 0.78 -10.05 15.43
CA LEU A 75 2.17 -10.38 15.15
C LEU A 75 3.13 -9.61 16.07
N ILE A 76 2.92 -8.31 16.23
CA ILE A 76 3.72 -7.48 17.14
C ILE A 76 3.62 -8.01 18.58
N SER A 77 2.39 -8.30 19.05
CA SER A 77 2.18 -8.87 20.39
C SER A 77 2.88 -10.23 20.57
N PHE A 78 2.93 -11.05 19.54
CA PHE A 78 3.67 -12.32 19.56
C PHE A 78 5.18 -12.09 19.71
N LEU A 79 5.74 -11.14 18.94
CA LEU A 79 7.17 -10.80 19.04
C LEU A 79 7.51 -10.31 20.46
N ASP A 80 6.70 -9.41 21.01
CA ASP A 80 6.91 -8.86 22.35
C ASP A 80 6.83 -9.95 23.43
N THR A 81 5.80 -10.79 23.38
CA THR A 81 5.58 -11.86 24.36
C THR A 81 6.71 -12.89 24.36
N ASN A 82 7.36 -13.12 23.22
CA ASN A 82 8.44 -14.07 23.07
C ASN A 82 9.84 -13.42 23.14
N ASN A 83 9.94 -12.15 23.52
CA ASN A 83 11.19 -11.39 23.59
C ASN A 83 11.98 -11.36 22.26
N LEU A 84 11.28 -11.30 21.15
CA LEU A 84 11.86 -11.26 19.80
C LEU A 84 11.96 -9.84 19.24
N SER A 85 11.22 -8.88 19.79
CA SER A 85 11.12 -7.50 19.26
C SER A 85 12.46 -6.79 19.19
N GLU A 86 13.35 -7.03 20.16
CA GLU A 86 14.68 -6.41 20.20
C GLU A 86 15.68 -6.99 19.18
N ASN A 87 15.29 -8.06 18.48
CA ASN A 87 16.11 -8.72 17.45
C ASN A 87 15.34 -8.96 16.14
N THR A 88 14.32 -8.17 15.90
CA THR A 88 13.48 -8.29 14.69
C THR A 88 13.28 -6.95 14.05
N VAL A 89 13.72 -6.81 12.80
CA VAL A 89 13.35 -5.68 11.95
C VAL A 89 12.03 -6.00 11.27
N ILE A 90 11.08 -5.05 11.31
CA ILE A 90 9.78 -5.19 10.64
C ILE A 90 9.75 -4.19 9.48
N ILE A 91 9.47 -4.68 8.29
CA ILE A 91 9.24 -3.85 7.10
C ILE A 91 7.79 -4.11 6.64
N PHE A 92 6.95 -3.09 6.75
CA PHE A 92 5.58 -3.13 6.26
C PHE A 92 5.47 -2.31 4.99
N THR A 93 5.01 -2.92 3.93
CA THR A 93 4.81 -2.30 2.62
C THR A 93 3.73 -3.03 1.82
N SER A 94 3.42 -2.53 0.63
CA SER A 94 2.57 -3.20 -0.36
C SER A 94 3.31 -3.29 -1.70
N ASP A 95 2.88 -4.16 -2.57
CA ASP A 95 3.39 -4.29 -3.95
C ASP A 95 2.88 -3.16 -4.86
N HIS A 96 1.61 -2.75 -4.69
CA HIS A 96 0.95 -1.65 -5.40
C HIS A 96 -0.23 -1.14 -4.57
N GLY A 97 -0.80 -0.01 -4.98
CA GLY A 97 -2.05 0.51 -4.47
C GLY A 97 -3.28 0.01 -5.25
N ASP A 98 -4.38 0.73 -5.18
CA ASP A 98 -5.61 0.47 -5.93
C ASP A 98 -6.31 1.79 -6.24
N TYR A 99 -6.79 1.96 -7.46
CA TYR A 99 -7.49 3.17 -7.90
C TYR A 99 -8.82 3.38 -7.21
N LEU A 100 -9.57 2.32 -6.91
CA LEU A 100 -10.87 2.38 -6.24
C LEU A 100 -11.84 3.42 -6.83
N GLY A 101 -11.68 3.73 -8.11
CA GLY A 101 -12.49 4.70 -8.85
C GLY A 101 -11.79 6.02 -9.17
N ASP A 102 -10.63 6.29 -8.60
CA ASP A 102 -9.83 7.45 -8.98
C ASP A 102 -9.45 7.38 -10.46
N HIS A 103 -9.41 8.52 -11.13
CA HIS A 103 -9.10 8.62 -12.56
C HIS A 103 -9.97 7.73 -13.47
N TRP A 104 -11.20 7.38 -13.03
CA TRP A 104 -12.11 6.47 -13.75
C TRP A 104 -11.55 5.04 -13.90
N LEU A 105 -10.64 4.64 -13.02
CA LEU A 105 -9.95 3.36 -13.04
C LEU A 105 -10.30 2.51 -11.82
N GLY A 106 -10.12 1.22 -11.96
CA GLY A 106 -10.11 0.26 -10.85
C GLY A 106 -8.78 -0.49 -10.84
N GLU A 107 -8.51 -1.21 -9.76
CA GLU A 107 -7.28 -1.97 -9.55
C GLU A 107 -6.00 -1.11 -9.69
N LYS A 108 -5.08 -1.46 -10.58
CA LYS A 108 -3.72 -0.92 -10.72
C LYS A 108 -3.35 -0.75 -12.19
N ASP A 109 -2.09 -0.84 -12.54
CA ASP A 109 -1.51 -0.95 -13.88
C ASP A 109 -1.04 0.35 -14.54
N LEU A 110 -1.35 1.53 -13.99
CA LEU A 110 -0.84 2.80 -14.47
C LEU A 110 -0.09 3.56 -13.36
N PHE A 111 0.47 4.73 -13.69
CA PHE A 111 1.44 5.45 -12.87
C PHE A 111 0.84 6.64 -12.08
N HIS A 112 -0.45 6.60 -11.75
CA HIS A 112 -1.05 7.62 -10.87
C HIS A 112 -0.82 7.25 -9.39
N GLU A 113 -0.81 8.27 -8.54
CA GLU A 113 -0.58 8.13 -7.09
C GLU A 113 -1.37 6.97 -6.43
N PRO A 114 -2.67 6.75 -6.74
CA PRO A 114 -3.41 5.66 -6.11
C PRO A 114 -2.82 4.27 -6.37
N SER A 115 -2.14 4.07 -7.49
CA SER A 115 -1.52 2.79 -7.85
C SER A 115 -0.08 2.65 -7.35
N ILE A 116 0.71 3.73 -7.40
CA ILE A 116 2.16 3.65 -7.17
C ILE A 116 2.61 4.15 -5.79
N ARG A 117 1.79 4.97 -5.11
CA ARG A 117 2.11 5.47 -3.79
C ARG A 117 1.66 4.50 -2.71
N ILE A 118 2.55 3.60 -2.36
CA ILE A 118 2.34 2.55 -1.37
C ILE A 118 2.89 2.95 0.00
N PRO A 119 2.38 2.36 1.09
CA PRO A 119 2.94 2.56 2.41
C PRO A 119 4.34 1.93 2.53
N LEU A 120 5.21 2.55 3.32
CA LEU A 120 6.45 1.95 3.79
C LEU A 120 6.68 2.34 5.24
N ILE A 121 6.72 1.36 6.12
CA ILE A 121 7.04 1.54 7.54
C ILE A 121 8.16 0.57 7.89
N ILE A 122 9.24 1.10 8.46
CA ILE A 122 10.37 0.30 8.94
C ILE A 122 10.50 0.48 10.43
N VAL A 123 10.49 -0.62 11.16
CA VAL A 123 10.76 -0.67 12.60
C VAL A 123 12.08 -1.43 12.79
N ASP A 124 13.13 -0.71 13.14
CA ASP A 124 14.45 -1.26 13.48
C ASP A 124 14.69 -1.07 14.99
N PRO A 125 14.89 -2.14 15.76
CA PRO A 125 15.20 -2.04 17.20
C PRO A 125 16.51 -1.29 17.48
N ASN A 126 17.44 -1.28 16.53
CA ASN A 126 18.71 -0.57 16.63
C ASN A 126 18.63 0.92 16.26
N MET A 127 17.49 1.38 15.73
CA MET A 127 17.31 2.77 15.36
C MET A 127 17.47 3.71 16.56
N PRO A 128 18.27 4.80 16.43
CA PRO A 128 18.43 5.80 17.48
C PRO A 128 17.08 6.33 17.97
N LYS A 129 16.94 6.48 19.30
CA LYS A 129 15.66 6.87 19.92
C LYS A 129 15.08 8.19 19.38
N ASN A 130 15.93 9.13 19.02
CA ASN A 130 15.54 10.43 18.45
C ASN A 130 15.01 10.35 17.01
N LEU A 131 15.21 9.22 16.32
CA LEU A 131 14.68 8.96 14.97
C LEU A 131 13.41 8.10 14.97
N ARG A 132 13.07 7.48 16.09
CA ARG A 132 11.85 6.66 16.20
C ARG A 132 10.61 7.52 16.05
N GLY A 133 9.68 7.07 15.22
CA GLY A 133 8.45 7.82 14.91
C GLY A 133 8.65 9.00 13.96
N SER A 134 9.82 9.16 13.37
CA SER A 134 10.06 10.15 12.33
C SER A 134 9.41 9.76 11.01
N SER A 135 9.21 10.76 10.16
CA SER A 135 8.77 10.55 8.77
C SER A 135 9.86 11.00 7.81
N GLU A 136 10.20 10.13 6.87
CA GLU A 136 11.13 10.44 5.78
C GLU A 136 10.35 10.91 4.54
N ARG A 137 10.84 11.95 3.87
CA ARG A 137 10.24 12.53 2.67
C ARG A 137 11.03 12.28 1.39
N ARG A 138 12.22 11.71 1.52
CA ARG A 138 13.00 11.33 0.34
C ARG A 138 12.26 10.25 -0.45
N MET A 139 12.45 10.26 -1.75
CA MET A 139 11.86 9.26 -2.63
C MET A 139 12.49 7.90 -2.33
N VAL A 140 11.65 6.90 -2.15
CA VAL A 140 12.02 5.51 -1.92
C VAL A 140 11.17 4.66 -2.87
N GLU A 141 11.78 3.64 -3.44
CA GLU A 141 11.12 2.72 -4.36
C GLU A 141 11.15 1.28 -3.84
N SER A 142 10.27 0.44 -4.36
CA SER A 142 10.20 -0.98 -3.95
C SER A 142 11.51 -1.75 -4.21
N VAL A 143 12.31 -1.32 -5.19
CA VAL A 143 13.62 -1.90 -5.50
C VAL A 143 14.65 -1.68 -4.38
N ASP A 144 14.44 -0.70 -3.50
CA ASP A 144 15.31 -0.39 -2.36
C ASP A 144 15.15 -1.38 -1.19
N ILE A 145 14.07 -2.15 -1.17
CA ILE A 145 13.74 -3.05 -0.05
C ILE A 145 14.71 -4.22 0.03
N VAL A 146 15.02 -4.86 -1.09
CA VAL A 146 15.90 -6.03 -1.11
C VAL A 146 17.32 -5.68 -0.65
N PRO A 147 17.99 -4.63 -1.17
CA PRO A 147 19.31 -4.21 -0.65
C PRO A 147 19.25 -3.81 0.83
N THR A 148 18.14 -3.20 1.28
CA THR A 148 17.93 -2.88 2.70
C THR A 148 17.91 -4.13 3.59
N ILE A 149 17.18 -5.17 3.19
CA ILE A 149 17.13 -6.44 3.92
C ILE A 149 18.52 -7.07 3.98
N VAL A 150 19.24 -7.13 2.86
CA VAL A 150 20.58 -7.73 2.79
C VAL A 150 21.54 -7.00 3.75
N GLU A 151 21.53 -5.68 3.74
CA GLU A 151 22.41 -4.87 4.59
C GLU A 151 22.02 -4.99 6.08
N THR A 152 20.74 -4.96 6.41
CA THR A 152 20.22 -5.17 7.77
C THR A 152 20.67 -6.51 8.36
N MET A 153 20.81 -7.55 7.53
CA MET A 153 21.31 -8.86 7.94
C MET A 153 22.83 -8.96 7.95
N GLY A 154 23.56 -7.85 7.76
CA GLY A 154 25.03 -7.82 7.75
C GLY A 154 25.64 -8.34 6.45
N GLY A 155 24.83 -8.51 5.41
CA GLY A 155 25.30 -8.90 4.07
C GLY A 155 25.81 -7.71 3.27
N SER A 156 26.40 -8.02 2.12
CA SER A 156 26.74 -7.04 1.09
C SER A 156 26.07 -7.42 -0.23
N TYR A 157 25.69 -6.43 -1.00
CA TYR A 157 25.08 -6.65 -2.31
C TYR A 157 25.91 -6.00 -3.42
N ALA A 158 25.87 -6.62 -4.59
CA ALA A 158 26.54 -6.08 -5.76
C ALA A 158 25.64 -5.03 -6.42
N SER A 159 26.05 -3.77 -6.44
CA SER A 159 25.28 -2.64 -7.01
C SER A 159 24.93 -2.80 -8.49
N ASN A 160 25.64 -3.66 -9.22
CA ASN A 160 25.32 -4.01 -10.60
C ASN A 160 24.25 -5.09 -10.76
N ARG A 161 23.71 -5.61 -9.65
CA ARG A 161 22.64 -6.63 -9.61
C ARG A 161 21.39 -6.14 -8.89
N MET A 162 21.46 -5.03 -8.17
CA MET A 162 20.36 -4.41 -7.46
C MET A 162 20.27 -2.95 -7.87
N GLU A 163 19.13 -2.53 -8.38
CA GLU A 163 18.95 -1.20 -8.96
C GLU A 163 18.78 -0.12 -7.90
N GLY A 164 18.22 -0.47 -6.73
CA GLY A 164 18.00 0.46 -5.62
C GLY A 164 19.14 0.48 -4.59
N PRO A 165 19.33 1.60 -3.88
CA PRO A 165 20.20 1.68 -2.70
C PRO A 165 19.50 1.08 -1.47
N SER A 166 20.27 0.80 -0.42
CA SER A 166 19.67 0.51 0.89
C SER A 166 19.08 1.76 1.51
N ILE A 167 17.88 1.64 2.09
CA ILE A 167 17.20 2.73 2.81
C ILE A 167 17.94 3.06 4.12
N LEU A 168 18.72 2.15 4.68
CA LEU A 168 19.50 2.40 5.89
C LEU A 168 20.53 3.54 5.70
N LEU A 169 20.95 3.80 4.46
CA LEU A 169 21.81 4.94 4.13
C LEU A 169 21.10 6.29 4.23
N LEU A 170 19.78 6.28 4.44
CA LEU A 170 18.96 7.47 4.56
C LEU A 170 18.72 7.88 6.04
N ALA A 171 19.13 7.07 6.98
CA ALA A 171 18.93 7.31 8.42
C ALA A 171 20.03 8.17 9.04
#